data_b4763cb7a2bca8bda6b5f9388b321fa8
#
_entry.id   b4763cb7a2bca8bda6b5f9388b321fa8
#
_cell.length_a   1.000
_cell.length_b   1.000
_cell.length_c   1.000
_cell.angle_alpha   90.00
_cell.angle_beta   90.00
_cell.angle_gamma   90.00
#
_symmetry.space_group_name_H-M   'P 1'
#
loop_
_entity.id
_entity.type
_entity.pdbx_description
1 polymer ?
#
loop_
_entity_poly.entity_id
_entity_poly.type
_entity_poly.pdbx_seq_one_letter_code
_entity_poly.pdbx_strand_id
1 'polypeptide(L)'
;MNNTIQKISEWAINKITTEYKDDIALLIAVENHSVNNDGHGECFDYFIPATDRGFELSQTFIVEGVGHDLYPRSWDRMERTANLIDPCTVCLDNAKILYYRNEDDKNKFLMLKKQLSENLNNSEFLFKRILEKLDNAMKLYQTMVFESEMYRVRTAAGYISDYLSEIVFYLNKTYFKNWRNGHIAELKKLNYLPHNFIEYYAAVIKAKTIDELKTLSYLLIDVTRKFISIHKPDMKSQKVDVDYLGFADWYQELSLTWRRLRFYCDTNNAEQAFNDACYLQNELILVKDEYGVDKDKVDLLGYFNAEDLSSIQKRAEDLEAYVVEQIEKNGITISKYETIDDFLKNN
;
A
#
# COMPACT_ATOMS: atom_id res chain seq x y z
N MET A 1 -14.40 -40.13 6.42
CA MET A 1 -13.24 -39.26 6.65
C MET A 1 -12.06 -39.81 5.88
N ASN A 2 -11.41 -39.03 5.10
CA ASN A 2 -10.50 -39.55 4.09
C ASN A 2 -9.25 -40.15 4.75
N ASN A 3 -9.14 -41.47 4.75
CA ASN A 3 -8.03 -42.25 5.31
C ASN A 3 -6.66 -41.80 4.72
N THR A 4 -6.67 -41.25 3.50
CA THR A 4 -5.47 -40.84 2.77
C THR A 4 -4.80 -39.62 3.42
N ILE A 5 -5.55 -38.56 3.74
CA ILE A 5 -5.01 -37.32 4.34
C ILE A 5 -4.47 -37.57 5.75
N GLN A 6 -5.21 -38.33 6.55
CA GLN A 6 -4.72 -38.72 7.87
C GLN A 6 -3.41 -39.52 7.79
N LYS A 7 -3.31 -40.47 6.86
CA LYS A 7 -2.09 -41.24 6.64
C LYS A 7 -0.89 -40.41 6.18
N ILE A 8 -1.14 -39.39 5.32
CA ILE A 8 -0.08 -38.46 4.89
C ILE A 8 0.39 -37.61 6.07
N SER A 9 -0.50 -37.12 6.91
CA SER A 9 -0.13 -36.34 8.11
C SER A 9 0.62 -37.21 9.14
N GLU A 10 0.16 -38.44 9.38
CA GLU A 10 0.85 -39.42 10.23
C GLU A 10 2.24 -39.78 9.69
N TRP A 11 2.37 -39.94 8.37
CA TRP A 11 3.65 -40.14 7.73
C TRP A 11 4.61 -38.97 7.96
N ALA A 12 4.16 -37.73 7.78
CA ALA A 12 4.98 -36.54 8.00
C ALA A 12 5.44 -36.42 9.45
N ILE A 13 4.52 -36.65 10.42
CA ILE A 13 4.86 -36.65 11.85
C ILE A 13 5.88 -37.76 12.17
N ASN A 14 5.69 -38.97 11.66
CA ASN A 14 6.61 -40.06 11.88
C ASN A 14 8.00 -39.77 11.30
N LYS A 15 8.08 -39.25 10.08
CA LYS A 15 9.33 -38.86 9.45
C LYS A 15 10.07 -37.77 10.24
N ILE A 16 9.34 -36.74 10.73
CA ILE A 16 9.92 -35.71 11.59
C ILE A 16 10.47 -36.33 12.88
N THR A 17 9.67 -37.12 13.57
CA THR A 17 10.06 -37.68 14.89
C THR A 17 11.19 -38.68 14.84
N THR A 18 11.36 -39.38 13.72
CA THR A 18 12.42 -40.40 13.54
C THR A 18 13.68 -39.85 12.91
N GLU A 19 13.60 -38.93 11.95
CA GLU A 19 14.72 -38.48 11.13
C GLU A 19 15.12 -37.02 11.35
N TYR A 20 14.16 -36.13 11.68
CA TYR A 20 14.32 -34.66 11.72
C TYR A 20 13.92 -34.03 13.05
N LYS A 21 13.95 -34.81 14.14
CA LYS A 21 13.44 -34.40 15.46
C LYS A 21 14.02 -33.06 15.95
N ASP A 22 15.32 -32.82 15.72
CA ASP A 22 16.04 -31.64 16.16
C ASP A 22 16.04 -30.54 15.09
N ASP A 23 15.64 -30.85 13.85
CA ASP A 23 15.75 -29.99 12.69
C ASP A 23 14.44 -29.29 12.31
N ILE A 24 13.30 -29.77 12.81
CA ILE A 24 11.98 -29.17 12.55
C ILE A 24 11.43 -28.54 13.83
N ALA A 25 11.19 -27.22 13.79
CA ALA A 25 10.59 -26.51 14.91
C ALA A 25 9.10 -26.83 15.06
N LEU A 26 8.36 -26.77 13.97
CA LEU A 26 6.90 -26.98 13.94
C LEU A 26 6.45 -27.67 12.66
N LEU A 27 5.40 -28.53 12.76
CA LEU A 27 4.56 -28.95 11.63
C LEU A 27 3.15 -28.38 11.84
N ILE A 28 2.60 -27.75 10.81
CA ILE A 28 1.37 -26.97 10.86
C ILE A 28 0.35 -27.54 9.88
N ALA A 29 -0.89 -27.68 10.33
CA ALA A 29 -2.07 -27.77 9.47
C ALA A 29 -2.84 -26.45 9.47
N VAL A 30 -3.53 -26.15 8.37
CA VAL A 30 -4.41 -24.98 8.29
C VAL A 30 -5.84 -25.46 8.07
N GLU A 31 -6.73 -25.09 8.97
CA GLU A 31 -8.13 -25.46 8.87
C GLU A 31 -8.81 -24.78 7.67
N ASN A 32 -9.73 -25.50 7.02
CA ASN A 32 -10.53 -25.01 5.89
C ASN A 32 -9.75 -24.72 4.58
N HIS A 33 -8.60 -25.36 4.38
CA HIS A 33 -7.80 -25.21 3.16
C HIS A 33 -8.27 -26.11 1.98
N SER A 34 -9.42 -26.73 2.08
CA SER A 34 -9.95 -27.62 1.03
C SER A 34 -10.53 -26.84 -0.15
N VAL A 35 -10.03 -27.13 -1.35
CA VAL A 35 -10.54 -26.56 -2.62
C VAL A 35 -11.89 -27.15 -3.01
N ASN A 36 -12.19 -28.35 -2.52
CA ASN A 36 -13.43 -29.06 -2.76
C ASN A 36 -14.19 -29.22 -1.45
N ASN A 37 -15.51 -28.98 -1.47
CA ASN A 37 -16.43 -29.20 -0.35
C ASN A 37 -16.60 -30.69 0.02
N ASP A 38 -15.67 -31.56 -0.33
CA ASP A 38 -15.69 -32.99 -0.13
C ASP A 38 -15.16 -33.44 1.25
N GLY A 39 -15.07 -32.52 2.20
CA GLY A 39 -14.85 -32.85 3.62
C GLY A 39 -13.47 -33.43 3.91
N HIS A 40 -12.46 -33.05 3.15
CA HIS A 40 -11.09 -33.44 3.42
C HIS A 40 -10.63 -32.86 4.74
N GLY A 41 -10.20 -33.73 5.63
CA GLY A 41 -9.74 -33.39 6.97
C GLY A 41 -8.45 -32.59 6.99
N GLU A 42 -7.98 -32.31 8.20
CA GLU A 42 -6.77 -31.55 8.49
C GLU A 42 -5.53 -32.22 7.84
N CYS A 43 -5.05 -31.67 6.73
CA CYS A 43 -3.74 -32.02 6.16
C CYS A 43 -2.70 -31.03 6.68
N PHE A 44 -1.44 -31.43 6.76
CA PHE A 44 -0.37 -30.47 6.94
C PHE A 44 -0.37 -29.49 5.77
N ASP A 45 0.00 -28.25 6.06
CA ASP A 45 0.18 -27.19 5.05
C ASP A 45 1.67 -26.86 4.89
N TYR A 46 2.38 -26.68 6.00
CA TYR A 46 3.80 -26.36 5.98
C TYR A 46 4.49 -26.78 7.26
N PHE A 47 5.82 -26.74 7.24
CA PHE A 47 6.63 -26.89 8.43
C PHE A 47 7.59 -25.69 8.61
N ILE A 48 8.06 -25.49 9.84
CA ILE A 48 9.06 -24.47 10.15
C ILE A 48 10.37 -25.18 10.45
N PRO A 49 11.42 -25.01 9.60
CA PRO A 49 12.74 -25.59 9.86
C PRO A 49 13.40 -24.86 11.04
N ALA A 50 14.13 -25.62 11.85
CA ALA A 50 14.95 -25.13 12.96
C ALA A 50 16.42 -25.01 12.60
N THR A 51 16.87 -25.81 11.63
CA THR A 51 18.23 -25.85 11.11
C THR A 51 18.22 -25.90 9.58
N ASP A 52 19.38 -25.72 8.95
CA ASP A 52 19.52 -25.85 7.50
C ASP A 52 19.14 -27.25 7.01
N ARG A 53 19.48 -28.31 7.76
CA ARG A 53 19.07 -29.68 7.47
C ARG A 53 17.55 -29.87 7.45
N GLY A 54 16.83 -29.06 8.23
CA GLY A 54 15.37 -29.12 8.24
C GLY A 54 14.73 -28.83 6.87
N PHE A 55 15.38 -28.07 6.00
CA PHE A 55 14.89 -27.82 4.63
C PHE A 55 14.88 -29.08 3.74
N GLU A 56 15.67 -30.10 4.06
CA GLU A 56 15.71 -31.37 3.32
C GLU A 56 14.41 -32.18 3.47
N LEU A 57 13.58 -31.87 4.46
CA LEU A 57 12.25 -32.47 4.62
C LEU A 57 11.28 -32.05 3.48
N SER A 58 11.59 -30.99 2.76
CA SER A 58 10.72 -30.47 1.68
C SER A 58 10.46 -31.54 0.61
N GLN A 59 9.17 -31.75 0.31
CA GLN A 59 8.77 -32.77 -0.67
C GLN A 59 7.43 -32.40 -1.32
N THR A 60 7.39 -32.46 -2.66
CA THR A 60 6.15 -32.33 -3.44
C THR A 60 5.84 -33.67 -4.11
N PHE A 61 4.59 -34.12 -4.01
CA PHE A 61 4.16 -35.42 -4.55
C PHE A 61 2.68 -35.42 -4.90
N ILE A 62 2.23 -36.41 -5.70
CA ILE A 62 0.84 -36.59 -6.08
C ILE A 62 0.32 -37.91 -5.49
N VAL A 63 -0.81 -37.85 -4.80
CA VAL A 63 -1.55 -39.02 -4.29
C VAL A 63 -2.99 -38.94 -4.77
N GLU A 64 -3.46 -40.00 -5.41
CA GLU A 64 -4.83 -40.08 -5.94
C GLU A 64 -5.22 -38.91 -6.85
N GLY A 65 -4.26 -38.37 -7.62
CA GLY A 65 -4.43 -37.23 -8.52
C GLY A 65 -4.44 -35.87 -7.83
N VAL A 66 -4.23 -35.80 -6.52
CA VAL A 66 -4.13 -34.56 -5.73
C VAL A 66 -2.64 -34.27 -5.43
N GLY A 67 -2.20 -33.05 -5.75
CA GLY A 67 -0.86 -32.58 -5.41
C GLY A 67 -0.77 -32.23 -3.92
N HIS A 68 0.27 -32.69 -3.28
CA HIS A 68 0.62 -32.39 -1.89
C HIS A 68 1.99 -31.74 -1.85
N ASP A 69 2.15 -30.75 -1.01
CA ASP A 69 3.39 -30.00 -0.84
C ASP A 69 3.72 -29.86 0.64
N LEU A 70 4.73 -30.64 1.10
CA LEU A 70 5.32 -30.47 2.40
C LEU A 70 6.46 -29.45 2.26
N TYR A 71 6.19 -28.18 2.45
CA TYR A 71 7.13 -27.11 2.16
C TYR A 71 7.52 -26.28 3.38
N PRO A 72 8.72 -25.70 3.39
CA PRO A 72 9.20 -24.91 4.51
C PRO A 72 8.65 -23.48 4.48
N ARG A 73 8.31 -22.97 5.65
CA ARG A 73 8.18 -21.52 5.92
C ARG A 73 9.18 -21.14 7.00
N SER A 74 10.07 -20.21 6.71
CA SER A 74 11.02 -19.71 7.71
C SER A 74 10.34 -18.91 8.80
N TRP A 75 10.98 -18.76 9.95
CA TRP A 75 10.53 -17.86 11.00
C TRP A 75 10.37 -16.42 10.51
N ASP A 76 11.30 -15.92 9.70
CA ASP A 76 11.18 -14.60 9.05
C ASP A 76 9.88 -14.47 8.24
N ARG A 77 9.53 -15.47 7.46
CA ARG A 77 8.27 -15.49 6.72
C ARG A 77 7.05 -15.45 7.63
N MET A 78 7.09 -16.15 8.76
CA MET A 78 6.00 -16.11 9.75
C MET A 78 5.90 -14.75 10.44
N GLU A 79 7.03 -14.10 10.74
CA GLU A 79 7.09 -12.73 11.25
C GLU A 79 6.53 -11.73 10.23
N ARG A 80 6.86 -11.87 8.96
CA ARG A 80 6.29 -11.07 7.86
C ARG A 80 4.78 -11.28 7.73
N THR A 81 4.30 -12.51 7.93
CA THR A 81 2.85 -12.83 7.94
C THR A 81 2.15 -12.14 9.11
N ALA A 82 2.72 -12.20 10.32
CA ALA A 82 2.19 -11.51 11.50
C ALA A 82 2.14 -9.98 11.31
N ASN A 83 3.04 -9.43 10.50
CA ASN A 83 3.12 -8.02 10.14
C ASN A 83 2.34 -7.65 8.87
N LEU A 84 1.48 -8.53 8.34
CA LEU A 84 0.65 -8.30 7.14
C LEU A 84 1.46 -7.90 5.89
N ILE A 85 2.72 -8.32 5.80
CA ILE A 85 3.60 -8.13 4.64
C ILE A 85 3.41 -9.31 3.68
N ASP A 86 3.43 -10.54 4.21
CA ASP A 86 3.13 -11.75 3.44
C ASP A 86 1.60 -11.97 3.37
N PRO A 87 1.03 -12.30 2.21
CA PRO A 87 -0.43 -12.35 2.04
C PRO A 87 -1.12 -13.54 2.72
N CYS A 88 -0.38 -14.52 3.21
CA CYS A 88 -0.94 -15.76 3.74
C CYS A 88 -1.33 -15.67 5.22
N THR A 89 -2.05 -14.65 5.64
CA THR A 89 -2.47 -14.42 7.04
C THR A 89 -3.23 -15.61 7.64
N VAL A 90 -4.08 -16.26 6.84
CA VAL A 90 -4.83 -17.45 7.25
C VAL A 90 -3.92 -18.60 7.70
N CYS A 91 -2.73 -18.72 7.11
CA CYS A 91 -1.76 -19.76 7.46
C CYS A 91 -1.14 -19.57 8.86
N LEU A 92 -1.25 -18.39 9.44
CA LEU A 92 -0.85 -18.12 10.82
C LEU A 92 -2.06 -18.19 11.76
N ASP A 93 -3.16 -17.51 11.45
CA ASP A 93 -4.31 -17.41 12.35
C ASP A 93 -5.06 -18.72 12.51
N ASN A 94 -5.38 -19.42 11.40
CA ASN A 94 -6.07 -20.70 11.42
C ASN A 94 -5.14 -21.91 11.58
N ALA A 95 -3.89 -21.65 11.95
CA ALA A 95 -2.88 -22.69 12.12
C ALA A 95 -3.18 -23.59 13.33
N LYS A 96 -3.12 -24.91 13.10
CA LYS A 96 -3.13 -25.97 14.10
C LYS A 96 -1.75 -26.64 14.14
N ILE A 97 -1.14 -26.63 15.30
CA ILE A 97 0.18 -27.26 15.50
C ILE A 97 -0.02 -28.79 15.58
N LEU A 98 0.54 -29.52 14.62
CA LEU A 98 0.53 -30.99 14.60
C LEU A 98 1.75 -31.57 15.32
N TYR A 99 2.90 -30.88 15.27
CA TYR A 99 4.13 -31.23 15.93
C TYR A 99 4.86 -29.97 16.36
N TYR A 100 5.56 -30.01 17.47
CA TYR A 100 6.52 -28.99 17.90
C TYR A 100 7.74 -29.65 18.56
N ARG A 101 8.92 -29.10 18.31
CA ARG A 101 10.20 -29.60 18.82
C ARG A 101 10.34 -29.39 20.34
N ASN A 102 9.98 -28.19 20.80
CA ASN A 102 10.05 -27.78 22.19
C ASN A 102 9.04 -26.66 22.49
N GLU A 103 8.86 -26.32 23.77
CA GLU A 103 7.91 -25.28 24.20
C GLU A 103 8.32 -23.87 23.73
N ASP A 104 9.61 -23.58 23.53
CA ASP A 104 10.09 -22.27 23.06
C ASP A 104 9.63 -22.01 21.63
N ASP A 105 9.77 -22.99 20.74
CA ASP A 105 9.32 -22.90 19.35
C ASP A 105 7.79 -22.70 19.27
N LYS A 106 7.06 -23.47 20.09
CA LYS A 106 5.61 -23.33 20.19
C LYS A 106 5.20 -21.96 20.71
N ASN A 107 5.84 -21.48 21.77
CA ASN A 107 5.57 -20.16 22.34
C ASN A 107 5.90 -19.04 21.36
N LYS A 108 7.03 -19.12 20.64
CA LYS A 108 7.37 -18.18 19.56
C LYS A 108 6.25 -18.08 18.53
N PHE A 109 5.69 -19.20 18.11
CA PHE A 109 4.59 -19.24 17.15
C PHE A 109 3.31 -18.60 17.71
N LEU A 110 2.96 -18.91 18.96
CA LEU A 110 1.80 -18.32 19.63
C LEU A 110 1.94 -16.80 19.82
N MET A 111 3.17 -16.32 20.07
CA MET A 111 3.44 -14.88 20.13
C MET A 111 3.20 -14.19 18.78
N LEU A 112 3.55 -14.83 17.66
CA LEU A 112 3.27 -14.28 16.32
C LEU A 112 1.76 -14.24 16.02
N LYS A 113 0.97 -15.23 16.47
CA LYS A 113 -0.50 -15.17 16.39
C LYS A 113 -1.06 -13.99 17.20
N LYS A 114 -0.54 -13.77 18.40
CA LYS A 114 -0.92 -12.63 19.24
C LYS A 114 -0.56 -11.30 18.57
N GLN A 115 0.66 -11.17 18.03
CA GLN A 115 1.13 -9.99 17.30
C GLN A 115 0.22 -9.68 16.10
N LEU A 116 -0.18 -10.69 15.33
CA LEU A 116 -1.13 -10.51 14.23
C LEU A 116 -2.45 -9.90 14.72
N SER A 117 -3.01 -10.42 15.82
CA SER A 117 -4.23 -9.89 16.41
C SER A 117 -4.08 -8.44 16.90
N GLU A 118 -2.95 -8.10 17.50
CA GLU A 118 -2.62 -6.73 17.94
C GLU A 118 -2.49 -5.80 16.74
N ASN A 119 -1.79 -6.22 15.69
CA ASN A 119 -1.62 -5.45 14.44
C ASN A 119 -2.95 -5.18 13.74
N LEU A 120 -3.87 -6.14 13.69
CA LEU A 120 -5.20 -5.96 13.12
C LEU A 120 -6.06 -4.96 13.91
N ASN A 121 -5.75 -4.71 15.18
CA ASN A 121 -6.44 -3.73 16.00
C ASN A 121 -5.74 -2.35 16.03
N ASN A 122 -4.53 -2.24 15.45
CA ASN A 122 -3.76 -1.01 15.40
C ASN A 122 -4.06 -0.24 14.11
N SER A 123 -4.86 0.82 14.20
CA SER A 123 -5.32 1.60 13.04
C SER A 123 -4.19 2.32 12.30
N GLU A 124 -3.15 2.81 13.00
CA GLU A 124 -2.00 3.46 12.36
C GLU A 124 -1.14 2.44 11.59
N PHE A 125 -0.89 1.28 12.21
CA PHE A 125 -0.19 0.18 11.56
C PHE A 125 -0.92 -0.29 10.30
N LEU A 126 -2.24 -0.52 10.41
CA LEU A 126 -3.06 -0.95 9.27
C LEU A 126 -3.06 0.11 8.16
N PHE A 127 -3.15 1.39 8.52
CA PHE A 127 -3.15 2.46 7.52
C PHE A 127 -1.85 2.49 6.71
N LYS A 128 -0.70 2.24 7.35
CA LYS A 128 0.58 2.07 6.62
C LYS A 128 0.52 0.90 5.63
N ARG A 129 0.01 -0.26 6.05
CA ARG A 129 -0.15 -1.44 5.17
C ARG A 129 -1.13 -1.16 4.02
N ILE A 130 -2.20 -0.43 4.28
CA ILE A 130 -3.17 0.01 3.27
C ILE A 130 -2.50 0.85 2.19
N LEU A 131 -1.68 1.83 2.57
CA LEU A 131 -0.97 2.67 1.61
C LEU A 131 0.03 1.87 0.76
N GLU A 132 0.74 0.92 1.35
CA GLU A 132 1.66 0.03 0.62
C GLU A 132 0.90 -0.87 -0.40
N LYS A 133 -0.27 -1.39 -0.03
CA LYS A 133 -1.11 -2.17 -0.95
C LYS A 133 -1.69 -1.32 -2.07
N LEU A 134 -2.09 -0.09 -1.76
CA LEU A 134 -2.56 0.86 -2.76
C LEU A 134 -1.46 1.20 -3.76
N ASP A 135 -0.24 1.46 -3.29
CA ASP A 135 0.93 1.72 -4.15
C ASP A 135 1.21 0.54 -5.09
N ASN A 136 1.15 -0.68 -4.60
CA ASN A 136 1.29 -1.88 -5.44
C ASN A 136 0.20 -1.97 -6.52
N ALA A 137 -1.06 -1.70 -6.16
CA ALA A 137 -2.16 -1.70 -7.14
C ALA A 137 -1.96 -0.61 -8.20
N MET A 138 -1.51 0.59 -7.80
CA MET A 138 -1.24 1.70 -8.71
C MET A 138 -0.07 1.41 -9.65
N LYS A 139 1.02 0.81 -9.17
CA LYS A 139 2.17 0.39 -9.99
C LYS A 139 1.75 -0.64 -11.05
N LEU A 140 0.94 -1.62 -10.66
CA LEU A 140 0.38 -2.58 -11.63
C LEU A 140 -0.50 -1.89 -12.67
N TYR A 141 -1.33 -0.93 -12.26
CA TYR A 141 -2.16 -0.18 -13.18
C TYR A 141 -1.34 0.67 -14.16
N GLN A 142 -0.29 1.32 -13.71
CA GLN A 142 0.64 2.06 -14.57
C GLN A 142 1.23 1.17 -15.67
N THR A 143 1.69 -0.04 -15.32
CA THR A 143 2.19 -1.01 -16.29
C THR A 143 1.08 -1.48 -17.23
N MET A 144 -0.10 -1.78 -16.68
CA MET A 144 -1.25 -2.29 -17.43
C MET A 144 -1.76 -1.32 -18.50
N VAL A 145 -1.68 0.00 -18.26
CA VAL A 145 -2.15 1.04 -19.21
C VAL A 145 -1.42 0.92 -20.56
N PHE A 146 -0.13 0.60 -20.55
CA PHE A 146 0.69 0.45 -21.75
C PHE A 146 0.71 -0.98 -22.32
N GLU A 147 0.07 -1.93 -21.65
CA GLU A 147 0.05 -3.33 -22.08
C GLU A 147 -1.05 -3.57 -23.14
N SER A 148 -0.72 -4.38 -24.16
CA SER A 148 -1.61 -4.75 -25.27
C SER A 148 -1.98 -6.22 -25.30
N GLU A 149 -1.34 -7.07 -24.47
CA GLU A 149 -1.58 -8.49 -24.42
C GLU A 149 -2.69 -8.84 -23.40
N MET A 150 -3.78 -9.43 -23.86
CA MET A 150 -4.95 -9.72 -23.02
C MET A 150 -4.60 -10.47 -21.72
N TYR A 151 -3.74 -11.50 -21.80
CA TYR A 151 -3.39 -12.28 -20.60
C TYR A 151 -2.63 -11.45 -19.57
N ARG A 152 -1.77 -10.52 -19.97
CA ARG A 152 -1.04 -9.62 -19.07
C ARG A 152 -1.97 -8.60 -18.44
N VAL A 153 -2.83 -7.97 -19.23
CA VAL A 153 -3.84 -7.03 -18.73
C VAL A 153 -4.77 -7.71 -17.74
N ARG A 154 -5.24 -8.92 -18.05
CA ARG A 154 -6.13 -9.70 -17.18
C ARG A 154 -5.45 -10.12 -15.89
N THR A 155 -4.17 -10.53 -15.96
CA THR A 155 -3.38 -10.86 -14.78
C THR A 155 -3.21 -9.63 -13.88
N ALA A 156 -2.85 -8.47 -14.44
CA ALA A 156 -2.73 -7.23 -13.70
C ALA A 156 -4.06 -6.82 -13.04
N ALA A 157 -5.17 -6.87 -13.79
CA ALA A 157 -6.51 -6.57 -13.27
C ALA A 157 -6.91 -7.48 -12.09
N GLY A 158 -6.56 -8.77 -12.17
CA GLY A 158 -6.76 -9.72 -11.07
C GLY A 158 -5.98 -9.34 -9.81
N TYR A 159 -4.68 -9.10 -9.92
CA TYR A 159 -3.86 -8.69 -8.76
C TYR A 159 -4.24 -7.30 -8.22
N ILE A 160 -4.64 -6.35 -9.07
CA ILE A 160 -5.19 -5.06 -8.63
C ILE A 160 -6.42 -5.31 -7.76
N SER A 161 -7.36 -6.15 -8.23
CA SER A 161 -8.57 -6.49 -7.48
C SER A 161 -8.25 -7.15 -6.13
N ASP A 162 -7.23 -8.02 -6.08
CA ASP A 162 -6.77 -8.68 -4.86
C ASP A 162 -6.19 -7.65 -3.86
N TYR A 163 -5.26 -6.80 -4.27
CA TYR A 163 -4.69 -5.76 -3.40
C TYR A 163 -5.75 -4.79 -2.87
N LEU A 164 -6.69 -4.37 -3.71
CA LEU A 164 -7.77 -3.48 -3.30
C LEU A 164 -8.75 -4.17 -2.35
N SER A 165 -9.00 -5.47 -2.53
CA SER A 165 -9.78 -6.28 -1.57
C SER A 165 -9.09 -6.39 -0.21
N GLU A 166 -7.76 -6.61 -0.17
CA GLU A 166 -7.01 -6.62 1.09
C GLU A 166 -7.13 -5.28 1.82
N ILE A 167 -7.07 -4.15 1.11
CA ILE A 167 -7.30 -2.81 1.68
C ILE A 167 -8.67 -2.73 2.35
N VAL A 168 -9.71 -3.21 1.68
CA VAL A 168 -11.08 -3.20 2.22
C VAL A 168 -11.17 -4.06 3.47
N PHE A 169 -10.52 -5.23 3.50
CA PHE A 169 -10.43 -6.08 4.70
C PHE A 169 -9.71 -5.36 5.84
N TYR A 170 -8.56 -4.72 5.58
CA TYR A 170 -7.80 -4.01 6.62
C TYR A 170 -8.56 -2.81 7.19
N LEU A 171 -9.32 -2.08 6.39
CA LEU A 171 -10.20 -1.00 6.86
C LEU A 171 -11.35 -1.53 7.74
N ASN A 172 -11.71 -2.81 7.59
CA ASN A 172 -12.64 -3.53 8.47
C ASN A 172 -11.92 -4.27 9.61
N LYS A 173 -10.62 -4.02 9.86
CA LYS A 173 -9.79 -4.65 10.92
C LYS A 173 -9.79 -6.18 10.85
N THR A 174 -9.81 -6.72 9.65
CA THR A 174 -9.81 -8.15 9.38
C THR A 174 -8.95 -8.46 8.16
N TYR A 175 -8.88 -9.73 7.81
CA TYR A 175 -8.17 -10.21 6.63
C TYR A 175 -9.02 -11.27 5.93
N PHE A 176 -8.60 -11.72 4.77
CA PHE A 176 -9.28 -12.73 3.96
C PHE A 176 -9.17 -14.12 4.60
N LYS A 177 -10.30 -14.72 5.02
CA LYS A 177 -10.31 -15.97 5.82
C LYS A 177 -10.41 -17.26 5.00
N ASN A 178 -11.03 -17.20 3.81
CA ASN A 178 -11.28 -18.39 3.00
C ASN A 178 -10.27 -18.56 1.86
N TRP A 179 -9.08 -17.98 1.99
CA TRP A 179 -8.04 -18.05 0.98
C TRP A 179 -8.60 -17.66 -0.41
N ARG A 180 -8.43 -18.49 -1.44
CA ARG A 180 -8.89 -18.19 -2.80
C ARG A 180 -10.37 -18.49 -3.06
N ASN A 181 -11.11 -18.91 -2.04
CA ASN A 181 -12.49 -19.35 -2.19
C ASN A 181 -13.47 -18.25 -1.76
N GLY A 182 -14.19 -17.66 -2.73
CA GLY A 182 -15.33 -16.82 -2.40
C GLY A 182 -15.03 -15.37 -2.01
N HIS A 183 -14.03 -14.72 -2.62
CA HIS A 183 -13.67 -13.32 -2.37
C HIS A 183 -14.87 -12.39 -2.29
N ILE A 184 -15.72 -12.39 -3.32
CA ILE A 184 -16.92 -11.54 -3.36
C ILE A 184 -17.90 -11.88 -2.23
N ALA A 185 -18.02 -13.16 -1.88
CA ALA A 185 -18.94 -13.58 -0.82
C ALA A 185 -18.44 -13.13 0.57
N GLU A 186 -17.13 -13.10 0.82
CA GLU A 186 -16.57 -12.56 2.05
C GLU A 186 -16.64 -11.03 2.10
N LEU A 187 -16.29 -10.35 1.02
CA LEU A 187 -16.41 -8.90 0.92
C LEU A 187 -17.82 -8.42 1.24
N LYS A 188 -18.86 -9.11 0.75
CA LYS A 188 -20.27 -8.80 1.03
C LYS A 188 -20.67 -8.89 2.51
N LYS A 189 -19.89 -9.56 3.35
CA LYS A 189 -20.13 -9.69 4.78
C LYS A 189 -19.51 -8.56 5.62
N LEU A 190 -18.68 -7.71 4.99
CA LEU A 190 -18.01 -6.63 5.68
C LEU A 190 -18.98 -5.48 5.98
N ASN A 191 -18.73 -4.80 7.09
CA ASN A 191 -19.56 -3.66 7.53
C ASN A 191 -19.36 -2.42 6.66
N TYR A 192 -18.14 -2.22 6.14
CA TYR A 192 -17.75 -1.05 5.37
C TYR A 192 -17.21 -1.49 4.02
N LEU A 193 -17.81 -0.98 2.94
CA LEU A 193 -17.41 -1.24 1.56
C LEU A 193 -17.34 0.07 0.76
N PRO A 194 -16.37 0.20 -0.17
CA PRO A 194 -16.40 1.30 -1.13
C PRO A 194 -17.65 1.21 -2.02
N HIS A 195 -18.18 2.34 -2.41
CA HIS A 195 -19.34 2.39 -3.30
C HIS A 195 -19.08 1.64 -4.62
N ASN A 196 -20.00 0.77 -5.02
CA ASN A 196 -19.92 -0.06 -6.24
C ASN A 196 -18.69 -0.98 -6.33
N PHE A 197 -17.95 -1.23 -5.24
CA PHE A 197 -16.74 -2.07 -5.29
C PHE A 197 -17.03 -3.50 -5.77
N ILE A 198 -18.10 -4.09 -5.25
CA ILE A 198 -18.50 -5.47 -5.61
C ILE A 198 -18.91 -5.56 -7.07
N GLU A 199 -19.66 -4.57 -7.56
CA GLU A 199 -20.12 -4.47 -8.94
C GLU A 199 -18.93 -4.36 -9.89
N TYR A 200 -17.98 -3.48 -9.62
CA TYR A 200 -16.77 -3.32 -10.43
C TYR A 200 -15.88 -4.55 -10.39
N TYR A 201 -15.70 -5.17 -9.22
CA TYR A 201 -14.95 -6.42 -9.13
C TYR A 201 -15.61 -7.55 -9.96
N ALA A 202 -16.91 -7.73 -9.84
CA ALA A 202 -17.65 -8.71 -10.62
C ALA A 202 -17.59 -8.41 -12.13
N ALA A 203 -17.56 -7.12 -12.50
CA ALA A 203 -17.40 -6.71 -13.90
C ALA A 203 -15.99 -7.00 -14.43
N VAL A 204 -14.93 -6.81 -13.65
CA VAL A 204 -13.54 -7.21 -14.01
C VAL A 204 -13.47 -8.69 -14.38
N ILE A 205 -14.12 -9.56 -13.59
CA ILE A 205 -14.16 -11.01 -13.88
C ILE A 205 -14.84 -11.30 -15.21
N LYS A 206 -15.86 -10.53 -15.59
CA LYS A 206 -16.67 -10.73 -16.79
C LYS A 206 -16.15 -9.98 -18.01
N ALA A 207 -15.23 -9.06 -17.86
CA ALA A 207 -14.71 -8.20 -18.92
C ALA A 207 -14.09 -9.01 -20.05
N LYS A 208 -14.39 -8.61 -21.29
CA LYS A 208 -13.97 -9.32 -22.51
C LYS A 208 -12.91 -8.59 -23.30
N THR A 209 -12.74 -7.28 -23.06
CA THR A 209 -11.80 -6.45 -23.80
C THR A 209 -10.74 -5.85 -22.86
N ILE A 210 -9.61 -5.46 -23.46
CA ILE A 210 -8.51 -4.78 -22.76
C ILE A 210 -9.00 -3.44 -22.18
N ASP A 211 -9.76 -2.67 -22.95
CA ASP A 211 -10.25 -1.35 -22.55
C ASP A 211 -11.24 -1.44 -21.39
N GLU A 212 -12.14 -2.45 -21.40
CA GLU A 212 -13.00 -2.73 -20.27
C GLU A 212 -12.19 -3.02 -19.00
N LEU A 213 -11.16 -3.87 -19.09
CA LEU A 213 -10.31 -4.21 -17.94
C LEU A 213 -9.56 -3.01 -17.40
N LYS A 214 -8.99 -2.16 -18.27
CA LYS A 214 -8.30 -0.92 -17.88
C LYS A 214 -9.26 0.04 -17.19
N THR A 215 -10.43 0.26 -17.77
CA THR A 215 -11.46 1.17 -17.22
C THR A 215 -11.97 0.68 -15.86
N LEU A 216 -12.31 -0.60 -15.73
CA LEU A 216 -12.82 -1.17 -14.49
C LEU A 216 -11.77 -1.18 -13.38
N SER A 217 -10.50 -1.45 -13.71
CA SER A 217 -9.40 -1.36 -12.75
C SER A 217 -9.18 0.07 -12.24
N TYR A 218 -9.28 1.07 -13.13
CA TYR A 218 -9.28 2.48 -12.73
C TYR A 218 -10.41 2.79 -11.75
N LEU A 219 -11.65 2.38 -12.07
CA LEU A 219 -12.81 2.62 -11.22
C LEU A 219 -12.67 1.97 -9.84
N LEU A 220 -12.14 0.74 -9.77
CA LEU A 220 -11.84 0.07 -8.51
C LEU A 220 -10.83 0.85 -7.68
N ILE A 221 -9.74 1.32 -8.29
CA ILE A 221 -8.73 2.14 -7.62
C ILE A 221 -9.35 3.45 -7.11
N ASP A 222 -10.13 4.14 -7.94
CA ASP A 222 -10.74 5.43 -7.59
C ASP A 222 -11.69 5.33 -6.39
N VAL A 223 -12.62 4.36 -6.41
CA VAL A 223 -13.55 4.17 -5.28
C VAL A 223 -12.85 3.72 -4.01
N THR A 224 -11.77 2.94 -4.13
CA THR A 224 -10.96 2.50 -2.98
C THR A 224 -10.17 3.68 -2.40
N ARG A 225 -9.57 4.54 -3.22
CA ARG A 225 -8.87 5.75 -2.77
C ARG A 225 -9.80 6.70 -2.01
N LYS A 226 -11.01 6.94 -2.55
CA LYS A 226 -12.04 7.73 -1.88
C LYS A 226 -12.42 7.12 -0.54
N PHE A 227 -12.55 5.81 -0.48
CA PHE A 227 -12.89 5.09 0.75
C PHE A 227 -11.75 5.18 1.78
N ILE A 228 -10.49 5.05 1.39
CA ILE A 228 -9.33 5.25 2.26
C ILE A 228 -9.31 6.67 2.85
N SER A 229 -9.59 7.70 2.05
CA SER A 229 -9.56 9.09 2.50
C SER A 229 -10.59 9.39 3.59
N ILE A 230 -11.77 8.75 3.53
CA ILE A 230 -12.84 8.89 4.52
C ILE A 230 -12.49 8.17 5.83
N HIS A 231 -11.73 7.07 5.75
CA HIS A 231 -11.39 6.21 6.90
C HIS A 231 -9.96 6.44 7.40
N LYS A 232 -9.31 7.50 6.97
CA LYS A 232 -7.97 7.86 7.44
C LYS A 232 -8.02 8.05 8.96
N PRO A 233 -7.18 7.35 9.76
CA PRO A 233 -7.11 7.58 11.19
C PRO A 233 -6.70 9.03 11.47
N ASP A 234 -7.21 9.61 12.55
CA ASP A 234 -6.71 10.88 13.07
C ASP A 234 -5.26 10.68 13.51
N MET A 235 -4.36 10.78 12.56
CA MET A 235 -2.94 10.87 12.88
C MET A 235 -2.78 12.16 13.65
N LYS A 236 -2.41 12.06 14.93
CA LYS A 236 -1.99 13.25 15.69
C LYS A 236 -0.94 13.94 14.84
N SER A 237 -1.28 15.08 14.24
CA SER A 237 -0.29 15.91 13.59
C SER A 237 0.78 16.17 14.63
N GLN A 238 1.93 15.56 14.51
CA GLN A 238 3.10 16.07 15.22
C GLN A 238 3.15 17.54 14.80
N LYS A 239 3.06 18.45 15.75
CA LYS A 239 3.39 19.84 15.48
C LYS A 239 4.82 19.80 14.95
N VAL A 240 4.94 19.89 13.64
CA VAL A 240 6.23 20.12 12.99
C VAL A 240 6.62 21.50 13.47
N ASP A 241 7.73 21.59 14.14
CA ASP A 241 8.33 22.89 14.46
C ASP A 241 8.80 23.46 13.13
N VAL A 242 8.04 24.40 12.59
CA VAL A 242 8.22 24.89 11.22
C VAL A 242 9.47 25.76 11.19
N ASP A 243 10.44 25.40 10.38
CA ASP A 243 11.62 26.21 10.09
C ASP A 243 11.27 27.38 9.15
N TYR A 244 10.76 28.45 9.74
CA TYR A 244 10.40 29.66 8.96
C TYR A 244 11.62 30.39 8.37
N LEU A 245 12.83 30.17 8.90
CA LEU A 245 14.04 30.70 8.28
C LEU A 245 14.34 29.95 6.97
N GLY A 246 14.32 28.62 6.99
CA GLY A 246 14.41 27.81 5.76
C GLY A 246 13.30 28.13 4.77
N PHE A 247 12.08 28.45 5.25
CA PHE A 247 10.98 28.85 4.36
C PHE A 247 11.25 30.23 3.71
N ALA A 248 11.87 31.17 4.39
CA ALA A 248 12.29 32.45 3.81
C ALA A 248 13.39 32.26 2.76
N ASP A 249 14.38 31.41 3.05
CA ASP A 249 15.47 31.08 2.11
C ASP A 249 14.92 30.43 0.85
N TRP A 250 14.00 29.48 0.96
CA TRP A 250 13.28 28.87 -0.15
C TRP A 250 12.55 29.93 -1.04
N TYR A 251 11.83 30.87 -0.40
CA TYR A 251 11.14 31.94 -1.12
C TYR A 251 12.13 32.85 -1.86
N GLN A 252 13.24 33.25 -1.20
CA GLN A 252 14.26 34.11 -1.77
C GLN A 252 14.92 33.44 -2.98
N GLU A 253 15.21 32.15 -2.92
CA GLU A 253 15.76 31.37 -4.04
C GLU A 253 14.80 31.38 -5.24
N LEU A 254 13.50 31.24 -5.01
CA LEU A 254 12.48 31.17 -6.07
C LEU A 254 11.98 32.53 -6.56
N SER A 255 12.44 33.64 -6.00
CA SER A 255 11.99 34.99 -6.37
C SER A 255 12.11 35.28 -7.86
N LEU A 256 13.18 34.78 -8.52
CA LEU A 256 13.37 34.89 -9.95
C LEU A 256 12.29 34.12 -10.75
N THR A 257 11.90 32.95 -10.27
CA THR A 257 10.88 32.11 -10.96
C THR A 257 9.50 32.75 -10.86
N TRP A 258 9.11 33.31 -9.72
CA TRP A 258 7.90 34.11 -9.57
C TRP A 258 7.88 35.31 -10.54
N ARG A 259 9.01 36.01 -10.65
CA ARG A 259 9.16 37.14 -11.56
C ARG A 259 9.09 36.73 -13.04
N ARG A 260 9.71 35.61 -13.41
CA ARG A 260 9.65 35.10 -14.79
C ARG A 260 8.25 34.68 -15.17
N LEU A 261 7.53 34.00 -14.28
CA LEU A 261 6.13 33.64 -14.55
C LEU A 261 5.29 34.87 -14.85
N ARG A 262 5.37 35.92 -14.04
CA ARG A 262 4.68 37.20 -14.33
C ARG A 262 5.05 37.77 -15.68
N PHE A 263 6.35 37.86 -15.98
CA PHE A 263 6.83 38.37 -17.27
C PHE A 263 6.27 37.56 -18.45
N TYR A 264 6.22 36.24 -18.36
CA TYR A 264 5.65 35.42 -19.44
C TYR A 264 4.13 35.57 -19.55
N CYS A 265 3.44 35.80 -18.47
CA CYS A 265 2.03 36.16 -18.51
C CYS A 265 1.82 37.53 -19.18
N ASP A 266 2.58 38.54 -18.80
CA ASP A 266 2.51 39.91 -19.38
C ASP A 266 2.84 39.93 -20.89
N THR A 267 3.75 39.06 -21.33
CA THR A 267 4.16 38.92 -22.74
C THR A 267 3.34 37.91 -23.52
N ASN A 268 2.30 37.34 -22.91
CA ASN A 268 1.44 36.30 -23.46
C ASN A 268 2.21 35.08 -24.01
N ASN A 269 3.28 34.70 -23.35
CA ASN A 269 4.08 33.52 -23.69
C ASN A 269 3.63 32.29 -22.91
N ALA A 270 2.57 31.63 -23.40
CA ALA A 270 1.91 30.52 -22.71
C ALA A 270 2.82 29.31 -22.46
N GLU A 271 3.74 29.01 -23.40
CA GLU A 271 4.68 27.88 -23.25
C GLU A 271 5.62 28.08 -22.06
N GLN A 272 6.27 29.24 -21.98
CA GLN A 272 7.20 29.52 -20.90
C GLN A 272 6.49 29.74 -19.55
N ALA A 273 5.31 30.37 -19.59
CA ALA A 273 4.46 30.51 -18.40
C ALA A 273 4.07 29.13 -17.84
N PHE A 274 3.69 28.18 -18.69
CA PHE A 274 3.38 26.82 -18.28
C PHE A 274 4.57 26.10 -17.62
N ASN A 275 5.76 26.21 -18.23
CA ASN A 275 6.96 25.56 -17.72
C ASN A 275 7.35 26.09 -16.33
N ASP A 276 7.37 27.42 -16.14
CA ASP A 276 7.68 28.03 -14.84
C ASP A 276 6.56 27.76 -13.82
N ALA A 277 5.30 27.72 -14.24
CA ALA A 277 4.17 27.37 -13.39
C ALA A 277 4.24 25.90 -12.93
N CYS A 278 4.66 24.97 -13.80
CA CYS A 278 4.88 23.56 -13.41
C CYS A 278 5.96 23.44 -12.35
N TYR A 279 7.09 24.16 -12.53
CA TYR A 279 8.18 24.16 -11.56
C TYR A 279 7.70 24.74 -10.21
N LEU A 280 7.09 25.92 -10.19
CA LEU A 280 6.54 26.52 -8.97
C LEU A 280 5.46 25.65 -8.32
N GLN A 281 4.60 24.98 -9.09
CA GLN A 281 3.60 24.08 -8.53
C GLN A 281 4.25 22.92 -7.79
N ASN A 282 5.32 22.36 -8.34
CA ASN A 282 6.07 21.29 -7.66
C ASN A 282 6.69 21.79 -6.35
N GLU A 283 7.32 22.95 -6.36
CA GLU A 283 7.89 23.60 -5.17
C GLU A 283 6.81 23.90 -4.11
N LEU A 284 5.66 24.39 -4.51
CA LEU A 284 4.52 24.64 -3.61
C LEU A 284 3.98 23.36 -2.95
N ILE A 285 4.03 22.22 -3.65
CA ILE A 285 3.67 20.91 -3.08
C ILE A 285 4.69 20.49 -2.01
N LEU A 286 5.99 20.71 -2.24
CA LEU A 286 7.04 20.40 -1.28
C LEU A 286 6.91 21.25 -0.01
N VAL A 287 6.76 22.55 -0.12
CA VAL A 287 6.60 23.45 1.05
C VAL A 287 5.34 23.17 1.84
N LYS A 288 4.26 22.69 1.20
CA LYS A 288 3.05 22.27 1.89
C LYS A 288 3.34 21.17 2.91
N ASP A 289 4.15 20.18 2.51
CA ASP A 289 4.45 19.04 3.35
C ASP A 289 5.58 19.35 4.36
N GLU A 290 6.52 20.22 3.99
CA GLU A 290 7.70 20.58 4.78
C GLU A 290 7.42 21.69 5.81
N TYR A 291 6.76 22.77 5.39
CA TYR A 291 6.49 23.95 6.22
C TYR A 291 5.02 24.08 6.66
N GLY A 292 4.19 23.06 6.40
CA GLY A 292 2.81 23.02 6.86
C GLY A 292 1.90 24.09 6.25
N VAL A 293 2.20 24.51 5.02
CA VAL A 293 1.37 25.45 4.26
C VAL A 293 0.00 24.85 3.95
N ASP A 294 -1.06 25.63 4.03
CA ASP A 294 -2.42 25.18 3.79
C ASP A 294 -2.55 24.55 2.39
N LYS A 295 -2.95 23.28 2.36
CA LYS A 295 -3.10 22.48 1.13
C LYS A 295 -4.04 23.11 0.11
N ASP A 296 -5.06 23.86 0.59
CA ASP A 296 -6.05 24.50 -0.27
C ASP A 296 -5.53 25.82 -0.90
N LYS A 297 -4.34 26.27 -0.44
CA LYS A 297 -3.66 27.47 -0.92
C LYS A 297 -2.56 27.23 -1.95
N VAL A 298 -2.13 25.99 -2.17
CA VAL A 298 -0.97 25.68 -3.04
C VAL A 298 -1.32 25.39 -4.51
N ASP A 299 -2.58 25.42 -4.89
CA ASP A 299 -3.00 25.23 -6.28
C ASP A 299 -2.68 26.47 -7.13
N LEU A 300 -1.75 26.32 -8.07
CA LEU A 300 -1.37 27.32 -9.07
C LEU A 300 -1.83 26.87 -10.47
N LEU A 301 -1.50 25.64 -10.85
CA LEU A 301 -1.74 25.14 -12.20
C LEU A 301 -3.23 24.93 -12.53
N GLY A 302 -4.10 24.77 -11.55
CA GLY A 302 -5.54 24.70 -11.76
C GLY A 302 -6.13 25.98 -12.39
N TYR A 303 -5.38 27.08 -12.37
CA TYR A 303 -5.76 28.38 -12.95
C TYR A 303 -5.11 28.64 -14.32
N PHE A 304 -4.34 27.69 -14.86
CA PHE A 304 -3.67 27.86 -16.15
C PHE A 304 -4.64 27.69 -17.32
N ASN A 305 -4.65 28.69 -18.21
CA ASN A 305 -5.30 28.64 -19.51
C ASN A 305 -4.37 29.27 -20.56
N ALA A 306 -3.96 28.48 -21.56
CA ALA A 306 -3.02 28.92 -22.60
C ALA A 306 -3.56 30.07 -23.49
N GLU A 307 -4.88 30.25 -23.57
CA GLU A 307 -5.51 31.31 -24.36
C GLU A 307 -5.67 32.60 -23.56
N ASP A 308 -5.68 32.53 -22.22
CA ASP A 308 -5.80 33.66 -21.31
C ASP A 308 -5.01 33.41 -20.02
N LEU A 309 -3.86 34.03 -19.90
CA LEU A 309 -2.94 33.86 -18.76
C LEU A 309 -3.30 34.75 -17.55
N SER A 310 -4.34 35.59 -17.64
CA SER A 310 -4.71 36.53 -16.57
C SER A 310 -5.06 35.83 -15.25
N SER A 311 -5.73 34.68 -15.32
CA SER A 311 -6.14 33.90 -14.13
C SER A 311 -4.96 33.31 -13.38
N ILE A 312 -3.99 32.73 -14.09
CA ILE A 312 -2.79 32.17 -13.44
C ILE A 312 -1.87 33.27 -12.94
N GLN A 313 -1.74 34.40 -13.65
CA GLN A 313 -0.98 35.54 -13.19
C GLN A 313 -1.50 36.07 -11.86
N LYS A 314 -2.78 36.35 -11.77
CA LYS A 314 -3.41 36.78 -10.53
C LYS A 314 -3.25 35.73 -9.41
N ARG A 315 -3.39 34.48 -9.74
CA ARG A 315 -3.22 33.39 -8.76
C ARG A 315 -1.78 33.31 -8.25
N ALA A 316 -0.79 33.50 -9.12
CA ALA A 316 0.62 33.55 -8.72
C ALA A 316 0.90 34.72 -7.77
N GLU A 317 0.34 35.92 -8.04
CA GLU A 317 0.47 37.07 -7.17
C GLU A 317 -0.18 36.84 -5.79
N ASP A 318 -1.37 36.27 -5.75
CA ASP A 318 -2.07 35.94 -4.51
C ASP A 318 -1.30 34.89 -3.69
N LEU A 319 -0.71 33.90 -4.34
CA LEU A 319 0.10 32.86 -3.69
C LEU A 319 1.42 33.41 -3.17
N GLU A 320 2.13 34.23 -3.96
CA GLU A 320 3.36 34.86 -3.55
C GLU A 320 3.12 35.76 -2.32
N ALA A 321 2.07 36.58 -2.35
CA ALA A 321 1.67 37.43 -1.22
C ALA A 321 1.36 36.58 0.03
N TYR A 322 0.65 35.45 -0.13
CA TYR A 322 0.35 34.54 0.96
C TYR A 322 1.64 33.94 1.57
N VAL A 323 2.58 33.50 0.75
CA VAL A 323 3.87 32.95 1.21
C VAL A 323 4.63 34.00 2.02
N VAL A 324 4.76 35.21 1.50
CA VAL A 324 5.42 36.33 2.17
C VAL A 324 4.75 36.62 3.52
N GLU A 325 3.40 36.70 3.56
CA GLU A 325 2.67 36.90 4.81
C GLU A 325 2.94 35.80 5.85
N GLN A 326 3.03 34.52 5.44
CA GLN A 326 3.32 33.45 6.38
C GLN A 326 4.73 33.57 6.96
N ILE A 327 5.73 33.96 6.18
CA ILE A 327 7.10 34.15 6.65
C ILE A 327 7.17 35.33 7.63
N GLU A 328 6.66 36.49 7.24
CA GLU A 328 6.74 37.73 8.04
C GLU A 328 5.92 37.65 9.32
N LYS A 329 4.74 37.04 9.29
CA LYS A 329 3.87 36.84 10.46
C LYS A 329 4.54 36.00 11.55
N ASN A 330 5.50 35.14 11.18
CA ASN A 330 6.26 34.34 12.12
C ASN A 330 7.61 34.97 12.51
N GLY A 331 7.78 36.28 12.24
CA GLY A 331 8.91 37.08 12.73
C GLY A 331 10.18 36.96 11.93
N ILE A 332 10.13 36.35 10.73
CA ILE A 332 11.28 36.25 9.85
C ILE A 332 11.25 37.40 8.83
N THR A 333 12.37 38.06 8.68
CA THR A 333 12.55 39.12 7.68
C THR A 333 13.10 38.54 6.39
N ILE A 334 12.45 38.81 5.26
CA ILE A 334 12.94 38.43 3.93
C ILE A 334 14.07 39.38 3.53
N SER A 335 15.21 38.86 3.13
CA SER A 335 16.36 39.63 2.68
C SER A 335 16.09 40.22 1.29
N LYS A 336 15.59 41.45 1.27
CA LYS A 336 15.21 42.16 0.04
C LYS A 336 15.88 43.51 0.00
N TYR A 337 16.58 43.81 -1.09
CA TYR A 337 17.29 45.05 -1.34
C TYR A 337 16.76 45.69 -2.62
N GLU A 338 16.56 47.01 -2.60
CA GLU A 338 16.05 47.73 -3.79
C GLU A 338 17.11 47.89 -4.86
N THR A 339 18.37 48.07 -4.47
CA THR A 339 19.47 48.26 -5.38
C THR A 339 20.70 47.43 -4.98
N ILE A 340 21.61 47.21 -5.92
CA ILE A 340 22.90 46.56 -5.64
C ILE A 340 23.74 47.37 -4.63
N ASP A 341 23.65 48.70 -4.64
CA ASP A 341 24.37 49.56 -3.72
C ASP A 341 23.82 49.40 -2.28
N ASP A 342 22.48 49.17 -2.13
CA ASP A 342 21.90 48.89 -0.85
C ASP A 342 22.37 47.53 -0.31
N PHE A 343 22.45 46.53 -1.18
CA PHE A 343 23.00 45.23 -0.81
C PHE A 343 24.44 45.35 -0.34
N LEU A 344 25.30 46.02 -1.12
CA LEU A 344 26.76 46.18 -0.79
C LEU A 344 27.00 46.99 0.46
N LYS A 345 26.11 47.90 0.87
CA LYS A 345 26.24 48.65 2.11
C LYS A 345 25.85 47.87 3.37
N ASN A 346 25.05 46.83 3.21
CA ASN A 346 24.50 46.08 4.33
C ASN A 346 25.17 44.71 4.52
N ASN A 347 26.10 44.32 3.64
CA ASN A 347 26.88 43.09 3.67
C ASN A 347 28.36 43.37 3.50
#